data_9f9de476c9ddff80b22a60e562781b43
#
_entry.id   9f9de476c9ddff80b22a60e562781b43
#
_cell.length_a   1.000
_cell.length_b   1.000
_cell.length_c   1.000
_cell.angle_alpha   90.00
_cell.angle_beta   90.00
_cell.angle_gamma   90.00
#
_symmetry.space_group_name_H-M   'P 1'
#
loop_
_entity.id
_entity.type
_entity.pdbx_description
1 polymer ?
#
loop_
_entity_poly.entity_id
_entity_poly.type
_entity_poly.pdbx_seq_one_letter_code
_entity_poly.pdbx_strand_id
1 'polypeptide(L)'
;MTYLERKIDTYLMQWKQEKEHKPLIVKGPRQVGKTESVRRFAEANYEHVIYINFVEEPKYKMITSDGYNTDAIIKNISLLDTSKIFEPQKTIIFFDELQDFPEIATALKFFKLDGRFDVICSGSMLGINYKRIESNSVGYKTDYEMYSLDFEEFLWAKGHQKSVRDSFLEHMRTLKPFSEVEMQVFMQLFTEYCILGGMPAVVSEYIEKGTFAGSLETQRQLLADYEEDIRKYADGMDQTRILNVFKHIPVQLAKDNKKFQITKVARGARFKDYRGCIEWLCDAGIINACYCLSFPELPLKGNYDETKYKLYMADTGLLVAMLDDEAQEDLRAYKNLGVYKGALYENIAAEALKKAGCGLYYYKKDDSTLEEDFFMRTADNLVPVEVKATNNMARSLNTLINSDKYPDIRFGIKVVGGNIGCNNNVYTFPYFCTFLLKEYLRSFGR
;
A
#
# COMPACT_ATOMS: atom_id res chain seq x y z
N MET A 1 -22.65 -5.74 5.88
CA MET A 1 -21.22 -6.09 5.65
C MET A 1 -20.57 -6.41 6.97
N THR A 2 -19.93 -7.55 7.07
CA THR A 2 -19.10 -7.89 8.24
C THR A 2 -17.85 -7.03 8.23
N TYR A 3 -17.51 -6.42 9.38
CA TYR A 3 -16.28 -5.64 9.49
C TYR A 3 -15.05 -6.53 9.29
N LEU A 4 -14.13 -6.07 8.46
CA LEU A 4 -12.82 -6.72 8.27
C LEU A 4 -11.81 -6.12 9.24
N GLU A 5 -11.29 -6.92 10.16
CA GLU A 5 -10.28 -6.45 11.12
C GLU A 5 -9.01 -5.98 10.40
N ARG A 6 -8.45 -4.83 10.84
CA ARG A 6 -7.33 -4.17 10.19
C ARG A 6 -6.18 -3.90 11.17
N LYS A 7 -4.98 -3.79 10.66
CA LYS A 7 -3.79 -3.40 11.46
C LYS A 7 -3.94 -2.03 12.10
N ILE A 8 -4.69 -1.13 11.43
CA ILE A 8 -4.98 0.19 11.98
C ILE A 8 -5.77 0.12 13.29
N ASP A 9 -6.60 -0.91 13.51
CA ASP A 9 -7.39 -1.04 14.74
C ASP A 9 -6.48 -1.14 15.97
N THR A 10 -5.43 -1.97 15.87
CA THR A 10 -4.40 -2.07 16.91
C THR A 10 -3.62 -0.77 17.08
N TYR A 11 -3.29 -0.10 15.97
CA TYR A 11 -2.58 1.18 15.98
C TYR A 11 -3.40 2.27 16.68
N LEU A 12 -4.71 2.40 16.38
CA LEU A 12 -5.59 3.38 16.99
C LEU A 12 -5.73 3.18 18.50
N MET A 13 -5.78 1.92 18.96
CA MET A 13 -5.78 1.61 20.39
C MET A 13 -4.46 2.02 21.07
N GLN A 14 -3.33 1.75 20.44
CA GLN A 14 -2.02 2.18 20.94
C GLN A 14 -1.90 3.70 20.96
N TRP A 15 -2.30 4.37 19.86
CA TRP A 15 -2.32 5.83 19.76
C TRP A 15 -3.11 6.48 20.89
N LYS A 16 -4.31 5.98 21.22
CA LYS A 16 -5.13 6.49 22.32
C LYS A 16 -4.46 6.32 23.70
N GLN A 17 -3.68 5.26 23.88
CA GLN A 17 -3.00 4.95 25.15
C GLN A 17 -1.72 5.78 25.38
N GLU A 18 -1.15 6.37 24.35
CA GLU A 18 0.02 7.25 24.46
C GLU A 18 -0.36 8.54 25.20
N LYS A 19 0.32 8.86 26.32
CA LYS A 19 0.00 10.00 27.21
C LYS A 19 -0.01 11.36 26.49
N GLU A 20 0.86 11.50 25.47
CA GLU A 20 1.01 12.75 24.72
C GLU A 20 0.81 12.54 23.22
N HIS A 21 -0.15 11.67 22.84
CA HIS A 21 -0.42 11.46 21.43
C HIS A 21 -0.84 12.77 20.73
N LYS A 22 -0.52 12.83 19.46
CA LYS A 22 -0.81 14.00 18.62
C LYS A 22 -2.06 13.73 17.80
N PRO A 23 -2.78 14.77 17.35
CA PRO A 23 -3.78 14.60 16.30
C PRO A 23 -3.29 13.71 15.18
N LEU A 24 -4.13 12.80 14.73
CA LEU A 24 -3.80 11.77 13.75
C LEU A 24 -4.39 12.11 12.38
N ILE A 25 -3.60 11.96 11.32
CA ILE A 25 -4.11 11.97 9.95
C ILE A 25 -3.98 10.59 9.34
N VAL A 26 -5.10 9.94 9.06
CA VAL A 26 -5.16 8.65 8.36
C VAL A 26 -5.24 8.91 6.85
N LYS A 27 -4.14 8.65 6.14
CA LYS A 27 -3.99 8.84 4.70
C LYS A 27 -4.05 7.49 3.98
N GLY A 28 -4.40 7.50 2.71
CA GLY A 28 -4.33 6.30 1.88
C GLY A 28 -5.25 6.41 0.66
N PRO A 29 -5.18 5.45 -0.27
CA PRO A 29 -6.05 5.41 -1.44
C PRO A 29 -7.53 5.48 -1.06
N ARG A 30 -8.37 5.78 -2.03
CA ARG A 30 -9.82 5.69 -1.85
C ARG A 30 -10.25 4.25 -1.61
N GLN A 31 -11.37 4.08 -0.89
CA GLN A 31 -12.05 2.80 -0.67
C GLN A 31 -11.24 1.72 0.07
N VAL A 32 -10.13 2.09 0.76
CA VAL A 32 -9.35 1.15 1.59
C VAL A 32 -9.91 0.99 3.01
N GLY A 33 -11.03 1.67 3.35
CA GLY A 33 -11.73 1.51 4.63
C GLY A 33 -11.34 2.50 5.73
N LYS A 34 -10.70 3.64 5.41
CA LYS A 34 -10.27 4.66 6.38
C LYS A 34 -11.41 5.13 7.30
N THR A 35 -12.48 5.63 6.70
CA THR A 35 -13.66 6.16 7.40
C THR A 35 -14.27 5.13 8.33
N GLU A 36 -14.46 3.90 7.86
CA GLU A 36 -15.06 2.81 8.63
C GLU A 36 -14.22 2.44 9.85
N SER A 37 -12.90 2.27 9.68
CA SER A 37 -12.00 1.94 10.79
C SER A 37 -11.97 3.05 11.85
N VAL A 38 -11.90 4.32 11.44
CA VAL A 38 -11.88 5.45 12.39
C VAL A 38 -13.21 5.62 13.10
N ARG A 39 -14.34 5.53 12.38
CA ARG A 39 -15.68 5.62 13.00
C ARG A 39 -15.90 4.53 14.04
N ARG A 40 -15.64 3.28 13.68
CA ARG A 40 -15.76 2.15 14.59
C ARG A 40 -14.91 2.31 15.85
N PHE A 41 -13.66 2.74 15.69
CA PHE A 41 -12.78 3.04 16.81
C PHE A 41 -13.35 4.16 17.69
N ALA A 42 -13.83 5.25 17.09
CA ALA A 42 -14.38 6.39 17.79
C ALA A 42 -15.62 5.99 18.60
N GLU A 43 -16.57 5.32 17.97
CA GLU A 43 -17.83 4.86 18.60
C GLU A 43 -17.60 3.87 19.76
N ALA A 44 -16.56 3.04 19.66
CA ALA A 44 -16.23 2.07 20.71
C ALA A 44 -15.47 2.65 21.90
N ASN A 45 -14.84 3.82 21.75
CA ASN A 45 -13.86 4.33 22.70
C ASN A 45 -14.17 5.71 23.29
N TYR A 46 -15.20 6.42 22.82
CA TYR A 46 -15.54 7.76 23.28
C TYR A 46 -17.06 7.88 23.55
N GLU A 47 -17.43 8.71 24.52
CA GLU A 47 -18.83 8.97 24.85
C GLU A 47 -19.49 9.84 23.77
N HIS A 48 -18.73 10.77 23.19
CA HIS A 48 -19.18 11.68 22.15
C HIS A 48 -18.27 11.63 20.93
N VAL A 49 -18.87 11.43 19.76
CA VAL A 49 -18.17 11.40 18.46
C VAL A 49 -18.68 12.56 17.61
N ILE A 50 -17.82 13.52 17.35
CA ILE A 50 -18.10 14.64 16.45
C ILE A 50 -17.58 14.26 15.06
N TYR A 51 -18.43 13.63 14.26
CA TYR A 51 -18.11 13.28 12.88
C TYR A 51 -18.52 14.40 11.94
N ILE A 52 -17.60 14.86 11.09
CA ILE A 52 -17.81 15.89 10.07
C ILE A 52 -17.15 15.42 8.77
N ASN A 53 -17.95 15.21 7.74
CA ASN A 53 -17.50 14.91 6.38
C ASN A 53 -17.62 16.17 5.52
N PHE A 54 -16.50 16.70 5.05
CA PHE A 54 -16.47 17.96 4.30
C PHE A 54 -17.03 17.88 2.89
N VAL A 55 -17.26 16.68 2.33
CA VAL A 55 -17.95 16.47 1.07
C VAL A 55 -19.47 16.45 1.28
N GLU A 56 -19.94 15.68 2.28
CA GLU A 56 -21.35 15.49 2.56
C GLU A 56 -21.97 16.72 3.25
N GLU A 57 -21.20 17.42 4.08
CA GLU A 57 -21.64 18.57 4.86
C GLU A 57 -20.79 19.82 4.58
N PRO A 58 -20.87 20.42 3.37
CA PRO A 58 -20.05 21.58 2.99
C PRO A 58 -20.19 22.80 3.90
N LYS A 59 -21.30 22.89 4.68
CA LYS A 59 -21.50 23.96 5.67
C LYS A 59 -20.38 24.07 6.70
N TYR A 60 -19.70 22.96 7.01
CA TYR A 60 -18.58 22.97 7.96
C TYR A 60 -17.27 23.51 7.38
N LYS A 61 -17.17 23.79 6.07
CA LYS A 61 -15.98 24.45 5.49
C LYS A 61 -15.78 25.89 5.99
N MET A 62 -16.74 26.45 6.72
CA MET A 62 -16.64 27.78 7.32
C MET A 62 -16.22 27.77 8.81
N ILE A 63 -15.94 26.61 9.42
CA ILE A 63 -15.64 26.52 10.86
C ILE A 63 -14.34 27.23 11.26
N THR A 64 -13.45 27.53 10.32
CA THR A 64 -12.20 28.25 10.53
C THR A 64 -12.30 29.76 10.26
N SER A 65 -13.49 30.29 9.95
CA SER A 65 -13.66 31.71 9.60
C SER A 65 -13.26 32.70 10.72
N ASP A 66 -13.40 32.27 11.99
CA ASP A 66 -12.99 33.05 13.17
C ASP A 66 -11.57 32.70 13.66
N GLY A 67 -10.79 31.95 12.83
CA GLY A 67 -9.44 31.49 13.14
C GLY A 67 -9.33 30.00 13.43
N TYR A 68 -8.11 29.56 13.73
CA TYR A 68 -7.76 28.14 13.87
C TYR A 68 -7.70 27.64 15.31
N ASN A 69 -7.97 28.51 16.30
CA ASN A 69 -7.94 28.08 17.70
C ASN A 69 -9.13 27.14 18.03
N THR A 70 -8.91 26.27 19.00
CA THR A 70 -9.87 25.21 19.35
C THR A 70 -11.23 25.78 19.74
N ASP A 71 -11.29 26.87 20.54
CA ASP A 71 -12.54 27.47 21.01
C ASP A 71 -13.36 28.07 19.86
N ALA A 72 -12.72 28.74 18.91
CA ALA A 72 -13.39 29.30 17.73
C ALA A 72 -14.02 28.17 16.88
N ILE A 73 -13.28 27.10 16.64
CA ILE A 73 -13.76 25.95 15.85
C ILE A 73 -14.93 25.26 16.55
N ILE A 74 -14.83 24.97 17.85
CA ILE A 74 -15.90 24.34 18.64
C ILE A 74 -17.15 25.22 18.65
N LYS A 75 -16.98 26.53 18.90
CA LYS A 75 -18.08 27.50 18.84
C LYS A 75 -18.79 27.45 17.48
N ASN A 76 -18.04 27.49 16.39
CA ASN A 76 -18.62 27.49 15.05
C ASN A 76 -19.32 26.15 14.72
N ILE A 77 -18.75 25.00 15.13
CA ILE A 77 -19.43 23.72 15.00
C ILE A 77 -20.73 23.71 15.80
N SER A 78 -20.72 24.16 17.06
CA SER A 78 -21.91 24.18 17.92
C SER A 78 -22.99 25.15 17.42
N LEU A 79 -22.62 26.23 16.75
CA LEU A 79 -23.57 27.15 16.10
C LEU A 79 -24.23 26.52 14.87
N LEU A 80 -23.49 25.71 14.12
CA LEU A 80 -23.98 25.03 12.92
C LEU A 80 -24.84 23.80 13.27
N ASP A 81 -24.56 23.18 14.42
CA ASP A 81 -25.28 22.00 14.89
C ASP A 81 -25.22 21.90 16.42
N THR A 82 -26.31 22.27 17.07
CA THR A 82 -26.44 22.28 18.54
C THR A 82 -26.53 20.88 19.16
N SER A 83 -26.68 19.82 18.36
CA SER A 83 -26.67 18.44 18.85
C SER A 83 -25.28 17.91 19.15
N LYS A 84 -24.22 18.55 18.63
CA LYS A 84 -22.82 18.14 18.84
C LYS A 84 -22.34 18.57 20.23
N ILE A 85 -22.09 17.59 21.09
CA ILE A 85 -21.69 17.77 22.49
C ILE A 85 -20.16 17.67 22.60
N PHE A 86 -19.54 18.67 23.25
CA PHE A 86 -18.11 18.74 23.48
C PHE A 86 -17.80 18.63 24.99
N GLU A 87 -17.45 17.43 25.44
CA GLU A 87 -16.95 17.19 26.79
C GLU A 87 -15.45 16.90 26.77
N PRO A 88 -14.63 17.65 27.55
CA PRO A 88 -13.18 17.40 27.60
C PRO A 88 -12.88 15.95 27.99
N GLN A 89 -11.89 15.34 27.31
CA GLN A 89 -11.43 13.97 27.49
C GLN A 89 -12.42 12.85 27.14
N LYS A 90 -13.67 13.18 26.78
CA LYS A 90 -14.72 12.23 26.42
C LYS A 90 -15.15 12.31 24.95
N THR A 91 -14.76 13.39 24.30
CA THR A 91 -15.14 13.67 22.91
C THR A 91 -13.95 13.45 21.98
N ILE A 92 -14.18 12.72 20.89
CA ILE A 92 -13.30 12.70 19.74
C ILE A 92 -13.91 13.49 18.57
N ILE A 93 -13.09 14.26 17.89
CA ILE A 93 -13.47 14.98 16.67
C ILE A 93 -12.87 14.24 15.47
N PHE A 94 -13.72 13.80 14.56
CA PHE A 94 -13.30 13.12 13.34
C PHE A 94 -13.66 13.96 12.11
N PHE A 95 -12.64 14.57 11.50
CA PHE A 95 -12.74 15.30 10.24
C PHE A 95 -12.44 14.37 9.07
N ASP A 96 -13.43 14.07 8.27
CA ASP A 96 -13.31 13.18 7.11
C ASP A 96 -13.25 13.96 5.80
N GLU A 97 -12.63 13.36 4.76
CA GLU A 97 -12.40 13.95 3.45
C GLU A 97 -11.57 15.25 3.51
N LEU A 98 -10.45 15.18 4.24
CA LEU A 98 -9.52 16.30 4.47
C LEU A 98 -9.10 17.05 3.18
N GLN A 99 -9.03 16.36 2.03
CA GLN A 99 -8.68 16.98 0.75
C GLN A 99 -9.71 18.01 0.26
N ASP A 100 -10.95 17.94 0.73
CA ASP A 100 -12.01 18.89 0.40
C ASP A 100 -12.00 20.14 1.30
N PHE A 101 -11.33 20.08 2.45
CA PHE A 101 -11.08 21.23 3.32
C PHE A 101 -9.70 21.12 4.00
N PRO A 102 -8.61 21.25 3.23
CA PRO A 102 -7.24 21.05 3.73
C PRO A 102 -6.81 22.09 4.76
N GLU A 103 -7.47 23.25 4.84
CA GLU A 103 -7.20 24.33 5.81
C GLU A 103 -7.34 23.85 7.25
N ILE A 104 -8.22 22.86 7.54
CA ILE A 104 -8.39 22.31 8.89
C ILE A 104 -7.10 21.69 9.44
N ALA A 105 -6.17 21.25 8.58
CA ALA A 105 -4.87 20.75 8.99
C ALA A 105 -4.03 21.79 9.78
N THR A 106 -4.28 23.08 9.56
CA THR A 106 -3.65 24.17 10.32
C THR A 106 -4.12 24.18 11.78
N ALA A 107 -5.37 23.78 12.03
CA ALA A 107 -5.95 23.75 13.37
C ALA A 107 -5.38 22.64 14.26
N LEU A 108 -4.80 21.57 13.69
CA LEU A 108 -4.31 20.41 14.46
C LEU A 108 -3.26 20.80 15.49
N LYS A 109 -2.42 21.82 15.21
CA LYS A 109 -1.49 22.37 16.18
C LYS A 109 -2.21 22.90 17.43
N PHE A 110 -3.30 23.63 17.22
CA PHE A 110 -4.05 24.26 18.31
C PHE A 110 -4.80 23.22 19.13
N PHE A 111 -5.37 22.18 18.51
CA PHE A 111 -5.97 21.05 19.22
C PHE A 111 -4.92 20.30 20.07
N LYS A 112 -3.69 20.08 19.55
CA LYS A 112 -2.61 19.46 20.33
C LYS A 112 -2.21 20.29 21.54
N LEU A 113 -2.12 21.61 21.38
CA LEU A 113 -1.75 22.52 22.48
C LEU A 113 -2.85 22.68 23.52
N ASP A 114 -4.10 22.61 23.09
CA ASP A 114 -5.29 22.66 23.96
C ASP A 114 -5.45 21.36 24.79
N GLY A 115 -5.31 20.21 24.16
CA GLY A 115 -5.31 18.91 24.81
C GLY A 115 -6.65 18.45 25.38
N ARG A 116 -7.74 19.19 25.20
CA ARG A 116 -9.09 18.79 25.71
C ARG A 116 -9.74 17.70 24.87
N PHE A 117 -9.44 17.64 23.58
CA PHE A 117 -10.14 16.79 22.62
C PHE A 117 -9.15 16.01 21.76
N ASP A 118 -9.45 14.75 21.54
CA ASP A 118 -8.74 13.96 20.56
C ASP A 118 -9.25 14.25 19.15
N VAL A 119 -8.34 14.32 18.18
CA VAL A 119 -8.68 14.66 16.80
C VAL A 119 -8.06 13.66 15.84
N ILE A 120 -8.90 13.10 14.98
CA ILE A 120 -8.48 12.30 13.84
C ILE A 120 -8.99 12.97 12.57
N CYS A 121 -8.14 13.07 11.56
CA CYS A 121 -8.54 13.41 10.21
C CYS A 121 -8.37 12.20 9.32
N SER A 122 -9.24 12.02 8.32
CA SER A 122 -8.97 11.08 7.24
C SER A 122 -9.10 11.78 5.88
N GLY A 123 -8.36 11.27 4.90
CA GLY A 123 -8.45 11.79 3.55
C GLY A 123 -7.77 10.90 2.53
N SER A 124 -8.27 10.95 1.29
CA SER A 124 -7.58 10.33 0.19
C SER A 124 -6.30 11.13 -0.13
N MET A 125 -5.25 10.45 -0.59
CA MET A 125 -4.02 11.10 -1.04
C MET A 125 -4.26 11.91 -2.32
N LEU A 126 -5.36 11.61 -3.02
CA LEU A 126 -5.86 12.34 -4.20
C LEU A 126 -6.25 13.77 -3.80
N GLY A 127 -5.55 14.74 -4.31
CA GLY A 127 -5.96 16.14 -4.23
C GLY A 127 -5.68 16.87 -2.92
N ILE A 128 -4.87 16.32 -2.00
CA ILE A 128 -4.35 17.16 -0.91
C ILE A 128 -3.44 18.23 -1.52
N ASN A 129 -4.04 19.35 -1.84
CA ASN A 129 -3.30 20.50 -2.34
C ASN A 129 -2.62 21.22 -1.18
N TYR A 130 -1.42 20.76 -0.82
CA TYR A 130 -0.61 21.36 0.24
C TYR A 130 -0.35 22.85 0.04
N LYS A 131 -0.54 23.39 -1.15
CA LYS A 131 -0.43 24.85 -1.42
C LYS A 131 -1.55 25.65 -0.78
N ARG A 132 -2.68 25.02 -0.41
CA ARG A 132 -3.82 25.67 0.27
C ARG A 132 -3.72 25.59 1.79
N ILE A 133 -2.74 24.88 2.33
CA ILE A 133 -2.55 24.76 3.77
C ILE A 133 -1.60 25.86 4.23
N GLU A 134 -2.06 26.80 5.05
CA GLU A 134 -1.23 27.88 5.62
C GLU A 134 -0.12 27.32 6.50
N SER A 135 -0.42 26.30 7.31
CA SER A 135 0.54 25.57 8.12
C SER A 135 0.15 24.11 8.25
N ASN A 136 1.01 23.19 7.83
CA ASN A 136 0.75 21.74 7.91
C ASN A 136 0.97 21.17 9.32
N SER A 137 0.89 21.98 10.38
CA SER A 137 1.06 21.57 11.78
C SER A 137 2.26 20.62 11.99
N VAL A 138 3.40 20.92 11.35
CA VAL A 138 4.62 20.13 11.43
C VAL A 138 5.05 19.98 12.90
N GLY A 139 5.31 18.73 13.32
CA GLY A 139 5.67 18.42 14.69
C GLY A 139 4.48 18.25 15.66
N TYR A 140 3.27 18.67 15.28
CA TYR A 140 2.05 18.65 16.13
C TYR A 140 1.01 17.61 15.66
N LYS A 141 1.32 16.81 14.65
CA LYS A 141 0.47 15.73 14.15
C LYS A 141 1.27 14.47 13.89
N THR A 142 0.58 13.35 13.80
CA THR A 142 1.12 12.06 13.35
C THR A 142 0.36 11.64 12.10
N ASP A 143 1.04 11.00 11.16
CA ASP A 143 0.44 10.47 9.95
C ASP A 143 0.46 8.94 10.00
N TYR A 144 -0.65 8.31 9.62
CA TYR A 144 -0.76 6.87 9.38
C TYR A 144 -1.14 6.63 7.93
N GLU A 145 -0.36 5.82 7.22
CA GLU A 145 -0.66 5.44 5.85
C GLU A 145 -1.40 4.11 5.82
N MET A 146 -2.65 4.12 5.38
CA MET A 146 -3.52 2.95 5.29
C MET A 146 -3.60 2.47 3.84
N TYR A 147 -3.35 1.19 3.64
CA TYR A 147 -3.43 0.52 2.33
C TYR A 147 -4.69 -0.37 2.24
N SER A 148 -4.94 -0.98 1.08
CA SER A 148 -5.83 -2.15 0.99
C SER A 148 -5.31 -3.29 1.88
N LEU A 149 -6.15 -4.28 2.22
CA LEU A 149 -5.75 -5.40 3.08
C LEU A 149 -4.45 -6.02 2.56
N ASP A 150 -3.50 -6.28 3.44
CA ASP A 150 -2.38 -7.15 3.10
C ASP A 150 -2.74 -8.62 3.29
N PHE A 151 -1.82 -9.51 2.97
CA PHE A 151 -2.10 -10.95 3.06
C PHE A 151 -2.40 -11.41 4.49
N GLU A 152 -1.78 -10.81 5.50
CA GLU A 152 -2.06 -11.12 6.91
C GLU A 152 -3.50 -10.71 7.30
N GLU A 153 -3.93 -9.50 6.92
CA GLU A 153 -5.30 -9.03 7.15
C GLU A 153 -6.32 -9.87 6.36
N PHE A 154 -5.96 -10.35 5.17
CA PHE A 154 -6.77 -11.30 4.41
C PHE A 154 -6.90 -12.66 5.13
N LEU A 155 -5.82 -13.17 5.74
CA LEU A 155 -5.88 -14.38 6.56
C LEU A 155 -6.83 -14.21 7.76
N TRP A 156 -6.81 -13.05 8.43
CA TRP A 156 -7.76 -12.74 9.50
C TRP A 156 -9.21 -12.74 9.00
N ALA A 157 -9.45 -12.11 7.85
CA ALA A 157 -10.75 -12.09 7.20
C ALA A 157 -11.25 -13.50 6.84
N LYS A 158 -10.36 -14.44 6.53
CA LYS A 158 -10.64 -15.87 6.31
C LYS A 158 -10.77 -16.68 7.61
N GLY A 159 -10.69 -16.04 8.78
CA GLY A 159 -10.86 -16.67 10.09
C GLY A 159 -9.58 -17.26 10.70
N HIS A 160 -8.41 -17.04 10.09
CA HIS A 160 -7.15 -17.46 10.69
C HIS A 160 -6.76 -16.55 11.86
N GLN A 161 -6.14 -17.14 12.89
CA GLN A 161 -5.66 -16.40 14.05
C GLN A 161 -4.41 -15.57 13.73
N LYS A 162 -4.22 -14.47 14.46
CA LYS A 162 -3.02 -13.60 14.32
C LYS A 162 -1.71 -14.33 14.56
N SER A 163 -1.72 -15.41 15.36
CA SER A 163 -0.55 -16.27 15.63
C SER A 163 0.02 -16.97 14.39
N VAL A 164 -0.73 -17.06 13.29
CA VAL A 164 -0.22 -17.61 12.01
C VAL A 164 1.00 -16.83 11.52
N ARG A 165 1.00 -15.52 11.69
CA ARG A 165 2.16 -14.67 11.40
C ARG A 165 3.42 -15.11 12.13
N ASP A 166 3.31 -15.34 13.44
CA ASP A 166 4.46 -15.73 14.29
C ASP A 166 4.95 -17.14 13.91
N SER A 167 4.03 -18.04 13.55
CA SER A 167 4.36 -19.37 13.01
C SER A 167 5.17 -19.25 11.71
N PHE A 168 4.75 -18.39 10.77
CA PHE A 168 5.50 -18.18 9.53
C PHE A 168 6.91 -17.64 9.80
N LEU A 169 7.03 -16.65 10.68
CA LEU A 169 8.32 -16.08 11.05
C LEU A 169 9.23 -17.10 11.71
N GLU A 170 8.70 -18.00 12.55
CA GLU A 170 9.46 -19.08 13.16
C GLU A 170 9.99 -20.06 12.11
N HIS A 171 9.15 -20.49 11.17
CA HIS A 171 9.58 -21.31 10.05
C HIS A 171 10.69 -20.65 9.23
N MET A 172 10.56 -19.34 8.94
CA MET A 172 11.56 -18.56 8.19
C MET A 172 12.89 -18.45 8.96
N ARG A 173 12.84 -18.18 10.26
CA ARG A 173 14.04 -18.00 11.11
C ARG A 173 14.80 -19.31 11.34
N THR A 174 14.07 -20.39 11.57
CA THR A 174 14.64 -21.72 11.82
C THR A 174 14.95 -22.50 10.55
N LEU A 175 14.56 -21.97 9.38
CA LEU A 175 14.62 -22.62 8.06
C LEU A 175 13.93 -23.98 8.06
N LYS A 176 12.93 -24.16 8.91
CA LYS A 176 12.12 -25.37 8.98
C LYS A 176 11.06 -25.36 7.87
N PRO A 177 11.05 -26.33 6.98
CA PRO A 177 10.01 -26.41 5.96
C PRO A 177 8.61 -26.50 6.56
N PHE A 178 7.63 -25.89 5.88
CA PHE A 178 6.21 -26.13 6.16
C PHE A 178 5.83 -27.55 5.83
N SER A 179 4.85 -28.10 6.53
CA SER A 179 4.25 -29.40 6.17
C SER A 179 3.52 -29.30 4.81
N GLU A 180 3.23 -30.45 4.20
CA GLU A 180 2.47 -30.48 2.94
C GLU A 180 1.10 -29.81 3.06
N VAL A 181 0.41 -30.01 4.18
CA VAL A 181 -0.91 -29.40 4.45
C VAL A 181 -0.79 -27.88 4.56
N GLU A 182 0.19 -27.37 5.31
CA GLU A 182 0.43 -25.92 5.43
C GLU A 182 0.75 -25.32 4.06
N MET A 183 1.65 -25.94 3.29
CA MET A 183 1.98 -25.48 1.95
C MET A 183 0.75 -25.42 1.04
N GLN A 184 -0.07 -26.47 1.03
CA GLN A 184 -1.27 -26.52 0.21
C GLN A 184 -2.27 -25.43 0.59
N VAL A 185 -2.59 -25.33 1.88
CA VAL A 185 -3.58 -24.37 2.39
C VAL A 185 -3.14 -22.93 2.15
N PHE A 186 -1.91 -22.57 2.56
CA PHE A 186 -1.45 -21.18 2.46
C PHE A 186 -1.13 -20.76 1.03
N MET A 187 -0.70 -21.66 0.16
CA MET A 187 -0.55 -21.39 -1.27
C MET A 187 -1.90 -21.17 -1.96
N GLN A 188 -2.93 -21.91 -1.57
CA GLN A 188 -4.28 -21.70 -2.07
C GLN A 188 -4.80 -20.33 -1.63
N LEU A 189 -4.74 -20.00 -0.32
CA LEU A 189 -5.16 -18.70 0.20
C LEU A 189 -4.39 -17.54 -0.41
N PHE A 190 -3.11 -17.71 -0.65
CA PHE A 190 -2.30 -16.70 -1.34
C PHE A 190 -2.74 -16.51 -2.79
N THR A 191 -3.08 -17.59 -3.50
CA THR A 191 -3.60 -17.50 -4.86
C THR A 191 -4.97 -16.81 -4.90
N GLU A 192 -5.86 -17.12 -3.94
CA GLU A 192 -7.12 -16.38 -3.77
C GLU A 192 -6.87 -14.88 -3.58
N TYR A 193 -5.95 -14.53 -2.69
CA TYR A 193 -5.57 -13.15 -2.45
C TYR A 193 -4.96 -12.46 -3.70
N CYS A 194 -4.14 -13.17 -4.48
CA CYS A 194 -3.61 -12.62 -5.75
C CYS A 194 -4.72 -12.27 -6.75
N ILE A 195 -5.80 -13.04 -6.78
CA ILE A 195 -6.94 -12.81 -7.69
C ILE A 195 -7.84 -11.68 -7.18
N LEU A 196 -8.13 -11.70 -5.89
CA LEU A 196 -9.06 -10.73 -5.26
C LEU A 196 -8.40 -9.38 -4.99
N GLY A 197 -7.11 -9.38 -4.65
CA GLY A 197 -6.46 -8.24 -4.02
C GLY A 197 -6.91 -8.02 -2.59
N GLY A 198 -6.59 -6.84 -2.07
CA GLY A 198 -6.92 -6.43 -0.70
C GLY A 198 -7.99 -5.34 -0.60
N MET A 199 -8.70 -4.98 -1.66
CA MET A 199 -9.75 -3.97 -1.57
C MET A 199 -10.90 -4.46 -0.69
N PRO A 200 -11.28 -3.74 0.40
CA PRO A 200 -12.24 -4.23 1.39
C PRO A 200 -13.57 -4.68 0.81
N ALA A 201 -14.12 -3.93 -0.16
CA ALA A 201 -15.39 -4.29 -0.79
C ALA A 201 -15.30 -5.64 -1.52
N VAL A 202 -14.19 -5.90 -2.22
CA VAL A 202 -13.95 -7.17 -2.95
C VAL A 202 -13.79 -8.32 -1.98
N VAL A 203 -12.99 -8.13 -0.91
CA VAL A 203 -12.74 -9.16 0.10
C VAL A 203 -14.02 -9.49 0.88
N SER A 204 -14.79 -8.48 1.30
CA SER A 204 -16.07 -8.69 1.99
C SER A 204 -17.04 -9.48 1.14
N GLU A 205 -17.20 -9.13 -0.13
CA GLU A 205 -18.09 -9.83 -1.06
C GLU A 205 -17.68 -11.30 -1.24
N TYR A 206 -16.39 -11.55 -1.38
CA TYR A 206 -15.85 -12.92 -1.48
C TYR A 206 -16.13 -13.73 -0.22
N ILE A 207 -15.95 -13.15 0.97
CA ILE A 207 -16.19 -13.84 2.24
C ILE A 207 -17.68 -14.13 2.45
N GLU A 208 -18.55 -13.17 2.15
CA GLU A 208 -20.00 -13.34 2.29
C GLU A 208 -20.57 -14.38 1.32
N LYS A 209 -20.08 -14.41 0.07
CA LYS A 209 -20.57 -15.33 -0.95
C LYS A 209 -19.86 -16.69 -0.96
N GLY A 210 -18.67 -16.80 -0.40
CA GLY A 210 -17.82 -18.00 -0.45
C GLY A 210 -17.32 -18.36 -1.85
N THR A 211 -17.48 -17.48 -2.84
CA THR A 211 -17.10 -17.68 -4.25
C THR A 211 -16.59 -16.40 -4.87
N PHE A 212 -15.90 -16.49 -6.01
CA PHE A 212 -15.47 -15.32 -6.78
C PHE A 212 -16.61 -14.57 -7.50
N ALA A 213 -17.86 -15.07 -7.41
CA ALA A 213 -18.99 -14.43 -8.08
C ALA A 213 -19.25 -13.02 -7.54
N GLY A 214 -19.28 -12.06 -8.42
CA GLY A 214 -19.46 -10.63 -8.13
C GLY A 214 -18.14 -9.88 -7.86
N SER A 215 -17.09 -10.57 -7.39
CA SER A 215 -15.80 -9.90 -7.08
C SER A 215 -15.21 -9.16 -8.28
N LEU A 216 -15.40 -9.68 -9.49
CA LEU A 216 -14.90 -9.02 -10.71
C LEU A 216 -15.66 -7.74 -11.01
N GLU A 217 -16.98 -7.76 -10.89
CA GLU A 217 -17.81 -6.57 -11.11
C GLU A 217 -17.42 -5.48 -10.11
N THR A 218 -17.22 -5.85 -8.85
CA THR A 218 -16.74 -4.93 -7.81
C THR A 218 -15.35 -4.38 -8.11
N GLN A 219 -14.42 -5.23 -8.56
CA GLN A 219 -13.08 -4.77 -8.98
C GLN A 219 -13.14 -3.83 -10.20
N ARG A 220 -13.99 -4.13 -11.20
CA ARG A 220 -14.19 -3.27 -12.38
C ARG A 220 -14.81 -1.93 -12.01
N GLN A 221 -15.78 -1.94 -11.09
CA GLN A 221 -16.37 -0.70 -10.59
C GLN A 221 -15.30 0.16 -9.88
N LEU A 222 -14.46 -0.44 -9.04
CA LEU A 222 -13.35 0.27 -8.40
C LEU A 222 -12.38 0.89 -9.41
N LEU A 223 -12.08 0.19 -10.50
CA LEU A 223 -11.24 0.75 -11.57
C LEU A 223 -11.91 1.94 -12.27
N ALA A 224 -13.21 1.84 -12.55
CA ALA A 224 -13.99 2.94 -13.12
C ALA A 224 -14.00 4.16 -12.18
N ASP A 225 -14.20 3.95 -10.89
CA ASP A 225 -14.16 4.99 -9.87
C ASP A 225 -12.77 5.67 -9.83
N TYR A 226 -11.67 4.91 -9.92
CA TYR A 226 -10.32 5.48 -10.00
C TYR A 226 -10.09 6.28 -11.29
N GLU A 227 -10.64 5.84 -12.43
CA GLU A 227 -10.57 6.62 -13.66
C GLU A 227 -11.36 7.95 -13.57
N GLU A 228 -12.50 7.94 -12.87
CA GLU A 228 -13.27 9.16 -12.59
C GLU A 228 -12.53 10.09 -11.64
N ASP A 229 -11.89 9.53 -10.60
CA ASP A 229 -11.07 10.29 -9.67
C ASP A 229 -9.88 10.96 -10.36
N ILE A 230 -9.21 10.27 -11.29
CA ILE A 230 -8.14 10.87 -12.10
C ILE A 230 -8.69 12.10 -12.88
N ARG A 231 -9.88 11.99 -13.46
CA ARG A 231 -10.52 13.11 -14.18
C ARG A 231 -10.93 14.26 -13.25
N LYS A 232 -11.30 13.95 -12.01
CA LYS A 232 -11.75 14.95 -11.04
C LYS A 232 -10.61 15.69 -10.34
N TYR A 233 -9.59 14.94 -9.89
CA TYR A 233 -8.57 15.46 -8.95
C TYR A 233 -7.22 15.79 -9.61
N ALA A 234 -6.97 15.39 -10.85
CA ALA A 234 -5.76 15.78 -11.58
C ALA A 234 -5.86 17.21 -12.13
N ASP A 235 -6.30 18.15 -11.30
CA ASP A 235 -6.49 19.56 -11.67
C ASP A 235 -5.14 20.20 -12.05
N GLY A 236 -5.14 20.92 -13.18
CA GLY A 236 -3.93 21.55 -13.73
C GLY A 236 -2.92 20.58 -14.37
N MET A 237 -3.23 19.28 -14.44
CA MET A 237 -2.42 18.26 -15.10
C MET A 237 -3.09 17.68 -16.34
N ASP A 238 -2.31 17.04 -17.21
CA ASP A 238 -2.85 16.34 -18.38
C ASP A 238 -3.49 15.00 -17.96
N GLN A 239 -4.79 15.03 -17.69
CA GLN A 239 -5.59 13.87 -17.28
C GLN A 239 -5.49 12.71 -18.29
N THR A 240 -5.43 13.03 -19.59
CA THR A 240 -5.29 12.03 -20.65
C THR A 240 -3.96 11.29 -20.53
N ARG A 241 -2.87 11.99 -20.21
CA ARG A 241 -1.56 11.36 -20.00
C ARG A 241 -1.56 10.47 -18.76
N ILE A 242 -2.17 10.91 -17.66
CA ILE A 242 -2.29 10.11 -16.44
C ILE A 242 -3.05 8.82 -16.71
N LEU A 243 -4.20 8.90 -17.36
CA LEU A 243 -5.01 7.75 -17.77
C LEU A 243 -4.25 6.82 -18.71
N ASN A 244 -3.51 7.37 -19.67
CA ASN A 244 -2.71 6.58 -20.59
C ASN A 244 -1.60 5.80 -19.85
N VAL A 245 -0.91 6.43 -18.89
CA VAL A 245 0.08 5.71 -18.05
C VAL A 245 -0.62 4.57 -17.31
N PHE A 246 -1.72 4.86 -16.61
CA PHE A 246 -2.48 3.90 -15.84
C PHE A 246 -2.89 2.67 -16.67
N LYS A 247 -3.50 2.88 -17.82
CA LYS A 247 -3.98 1.81 -18.71
C LYS A 247 -2.88 0.98 -19.38
N HIS A 248 -1.64 1.50 -19.44
CA HIS A 248 -0.52 0.77 -20.04
C HIS A 248 0.27 -0.09 -19.05
N ILE A 249 -0.03 -0.04 -17.76
CA ILE A 249 0.68 -0.82 -16.74
C ILE A 249 0.57 -2.34 -17.00
N PRO A 250 -0.62 -2.94 -17.16
CA PRO A 250 -0.75 -4.39 -17.36
C PRO A 250 0.00 -4.86 -18.62
N VAL A 251 -0.13 -4.11 -19.70
CA VAL A 251 0.52 -4.42 -21.00
C VAL A 251 2.03 -4.41 -20.90
N GLN A 252 2.61 -3.55 -20.08
CA GLN A 252 4.06 -3.47 -19.93
C GLN A 252 4.62 -4.45 -18.90
N LEU A 253 3.85 -4.78 -17.85
CA LEU A 253 4.20 -5.82 -16.89
C LEU A 253 4.17 -7.23 -17.50
N ALA A 254 3.31 -7.46 -18.49
CA ALA A 254 3.22 -8.76 -19.18
C ALA A 254 4.40 -9.05 -20.12
N LYS A 255 5.35 -8.13 -20.31
CA LYS A 255 6.52 -8.33 -21.17
C LYS A 255 7.71 -8.90 -20.41
N ASP A 256 8.63 -9.56 -21.11
CA ASP A 256 9.89 -10.03 -20.53
C ASP A 256 10.69 -8.87 -19.93
N ASN A 257 10.76 -7.74 -20.63
CA ASN A 257 11.34 -6.50 -20.11
C ASN A 257 10.23 -5.62 -19.51
N LYS A 258 10.08 -5.68 -18.19
CA LYS A 258 9.07 -4.95 -17.41
C LYS A 258 9.42 -3.49 -17.14
N LYS A 259 10.57 -2.99 -17.63
CA LYS A 259 10.89 -1.55 -17.58
C LYS A 259 9.79 -0.76 -18.27
N PHE A 260 9.21 0.19 -17.56
CA PHE A 260 8.13 1.02 -18.12
C PHE A 260 8.68 1.99 -19.18
N GLN A 261 8.14 1.90 -20.37
CA GLN A 261 8.60 2.68 -21.53
C GLN A 261 7.53 3.69 -21.94
N ILE A 262 7.77 4.96 -21.65
CA ILE A 262 6.86 6.07 -21.99
C ILE A 262 6.58 6.14 -23.50
N THR A 263 7.58 5.83 -24.34
CA THR A 263 7.44 5.81 -25.80
C THR A 263 6.40 4.80 -26.31
N LYS A 264 6.04 3.81 -25.50
CA LYS A 264 4.99 2.83 -25.79
C LYS A 264 3.60 3.31 -25.33
N VAL A 265 3.55 4.30 -24.45
CA VAL A 265 2.29 4.92 -24.02
C VAL A 265 1.76 5.86 -25.10
N ALA A 266 2.62 6.67 -25.70
CA ALA A 266 2.26 7.54 -26.81
C ALA A 266 3.46 7.78 -27.74
N ARG A 267 3.21 7.86 -29.04
CA ARG A 267 4.26 8.13 -30.04
C ARG A 267 4.91 9.50 -29.80
N GLY A 268 6.23 9.53 -29.69
CA GLY A 268 6.99 10.75 -29.42
C GLY A 268 6.95 11.24 -27.96
N ALA A 269 6.36 10.48 -27.05
CA ALA A 269 6.33 10.81 -25.63
C ALA A 269 7.73 10.87 -25.02
N ARG A 270 7.97 11.88 -24.18
CA ARG A 270 9.24 12.09 -23.46
C ARG A 270 9.02 11.96 -21.97
N PHE A 271 10.02 11.45 -21.25
CA PHE A 271 9.96 11.28 -19.78
C PHE A 271 9.54 12.56 -19.05
N LYS A 272 10.12 13.70 -19.40
CA LYS A 272 9.81 14.99 -18.76
C LYS A 272 8.32 15.38 -18.80
N ASP A 273 7.60 14.93 -19.83
CA ASP A 273 6.19 15.25 -20.05
C ASP A 273 5.24 14.33 -19.23
N TYR A 274 5.76 13.19 -18.72
CA TYR A 274 5.02 12.16 -18.01
C TYR A 274 5.46 11.98 -16.55
N ARG A 275 6.60 12.55 -16.13
CA ARG A 275 7.13 12.43 -14.76
C ARG A 275 6.08 12.81 -13.73
N GLY A 276 5.48 14.00 -13.86
CA GLY A 276 4.44 14.46 -12.94
C GLY A 276 3.19 13.57 -12.93
N CYS A 277 2.86 12.93 -14.07
CA CYS A 277 1.74 12.00 -14.15
C CYS A 277 1.99 10.73 -13.33
N ILE A 278 3.21 10.21 -13.37
CA ILE A 278 3.63 9.03 -12.60
C ILE A 278 3.70 9.38 -11.11
N GLU A 279 4.32 10.50 -10.76
CA GLU A 279 4.39 11.00 -9.38
C GLU A 279 2.98 11.17 -8.81
N TRP A 280 2.05 11.74 -9.56
CA TRP A 280 0.66 11.90 -9.15
C TRP A 280 -0.04 10.55 -8.87
N LEU A 281 0.12 9.56 -9.75
CA LEU A 281 -0.45 8.21 -9.54
C LEU A 281 0.17 7.50 -8.32
N CYS A 282 1.46 7.69 -8.07
CA CYS A 282 2.14 7.18 -6.88
C CYS A 282 1.64 7.87 -5.60
N ASP A 283 1.54 9.20 -5.61
CA ASP A 283 1.04 10.00 -4.49
C ASP A 283 -0.44 9.71 -4.19
N ALA A 284 -1.22 9.40 -5.24
CA ALA A 284 -2.59 8.92 -5.09
C ALA A 284 -2.70 7.52 -4.47
N GLY A 285 -1.58 6.78 -4.40
CA GLY A 285 -1.55 5.41 -3.90
C GLY A 285 -2.16 4.38 -4.85
N ILE A 286 -2.31 4.73 -6.14
CA ILE A 286 -2.89 3.87 -7.17
C ILE A 286 -1.83 2.91 -7.74
N ILE A 287 -0.60 3.39 -7.84
CA ILE A 287 0.55 2.64 -8.34
C ILE A 287 1.77 2.75 -7.43
N ASN A 288 2.72 1.84 -7.61
CA ASN A 288 4.03 1.85 -6.98
C ASN A 288 5.13 1.94 -8.04
N ALA A 289 6.01 2.92 -7.93
CA ALA A 289 7.20 3.00 -8.77
C ALA A 289 8.37 2.25 -8.12
N CYS A 290 9.04 1.41 -8.91
CA CYS A 290 10.26 0.69 -8.53
C CYS A 290 11.40 1.20 -9.40
N TYR A 291 12.37 1.90 -8.81
CA TYR A 291 13.45 2.56 -9.54
C TYR A 291 14.66 1.66 -9.76
N CYS A 292 15.31 1.82 -10.90
CA CYS A 292 16.53 1.09 -11.21
C CYS A 292 17.72 1.65 -10.43
N LEU A 293 18.40 0.82 -9.64
CA LEU A 293 19.66 1.21 -9.03
C LEU A 293 20.72 1.50 -10.12
N SER A 294 21.50 2.53 -9.94
CA SER A 294 22.66 2.83 -10.80
C SER A 294 23.74 1.79 -10.57
N PHE A 295 23.92 1.39 -9.33
CA PHE A 295 24.78 0.29 -8.90
C PHE A 295 24.20 -0.35 -7.61
N PRO A 296 24.31 -1.70 -7.43
CA PRO A 296 23.79 -2.36 -6.23
C PRO A 296 24.72 -2.17 -5.02
N GLU A 297 24.59 -1.05 -4.35
CA GLU A 297 25.34 -0.68 -3.14
C GLU A 297 24.47 0.14 -2.19
N LEU A 298 24.91 0.29 -0.94
CA LEU A 298 24.27 1.16 0.04
C LEU A 298 24.86 2.58 -0.02
N PRO A 299 24.05 3.65 0.20
CA PRO A 299 22.63 3.63 0.53
C PRO A 299 21.75 3.55 -0.72
N LEU A 300 20.62 2.83 -0.63
CA LEU A 300 19.66 2.70 -1.73
C LEU A 300 19.09 4.05 -2.18
N LYS A 301 18.72 4.90 -1.19
CA LYS A 301 18.15 6.21 -1.47
C LYS A 301 19.23 7.17 -1.97
N GLY A 302 19.03 7.66 -3.18
CA GLY A 302 20.00 8.54 -3.88
C GLY A 302 20.91 7.79 -4.84
N ASN A 303 20.87 6.45 -4.90
CA ASN A 303 21.66 5.63 -5.81
C ASN A 303 20.78 4.94 -6.87
N TYR A 304 19.90 5.69 -7.52
CA TYR A 304 19.01 5.17 -8.55
C TYR A 304 18.84 6.16 -9.71
N ASP A 305 18.48 5.63 -10.87
CA ASP A 305 18.16 6.40 -12.07
C ASP A 305 16.64 6.67 -12.11
N GLU A 306 16.24 7.92 -11.90
CA GLU A 306 14.83 8.34 -11.93
C GLU A 306 14.15 8.09 -13.30
N THR A 307 14.92 7.92 -14.36
CA THR A 307 14.40 7.70 -15.72
C THR A 307 14.19 6.23 -16.06
N LYS A 308 14.69 5.32 -15.20
CA LYS A 308 14.56 3.86 -15.35
C LYS A 308 13.72 3.31 -14.21
N TYR A 309 12.49 2.87 -14.49
CA TYR A 309 11.60 2.35 -13.46
C TYR A 309 10.66 1.27 -14.01
N LYS A 310 10.16 0.44 -13.12
CA LYS A 310 9.00 -0.45 -13.32
C LYS A 310 7.82 0.17 -12.57
N LEU A 311 6.60 0.00 -13.10
CA LEU A 311 5.36 0.45 -12.44
C LEU A 311 4.51 -0.77 -12.08
N TYR A 312 4.10 -0.84 -10.84
CA TYR A 312 3.21 -1.88 -10.31
C TYR A 312 1.90 -1.26 -9.84
N MET A 313 0.81 -2.01 -9.97
CA MET A 313 -0.43 -1.62 -9.31
C MET A 313 -0.28 -1.72 -7.79
N ALA A 314 -0.87 -0.79 -7.06
CA ALA A 314 -0.82 -0.80 -5.59
C ALA A 314 -1.68 -1.92 -4.98
N ASP A 315 -2.59 -2.48 -5.76
CA ASP A 315 -3.42 -3.64 -5.41
C ASP A 315 -3.44 -4.63 -6.57
N THR A 316 -3.06 -5.89 -6.32
CA THR A 316 -2.93 -6.90 -7.38
C THR A 316 -4.29 -7.34 -7.93
N GLY A 317 -5.37 -7.29 -7.12
CA GLY A 317 -6.72 -7.56 -7.60
C GLY A 317 -7.18 -6.56 -8.65
N LEU A 318 -6.78 -5.29 -8.52
CA LEU A 318 -7.06 -4.28 -9.54
C LEU A 318 -6.24 -4.51 -10.82
N LEU A 319 -5.00 -5.02 -10.71
CA LEU A 319 -4.23 -5.46 -11.88
C LEU A 319 -4.95 -6.60 -12.62
N VAL A 320 -5.47 -7.58 -11.87
CA VAL A 320 -6.25 -8.69 -12.43
C VAL A 320 -7.49 -8.19 -13.16
N ALA A 321 -8.21 -7.22 -12.59
CA ALA A 321 -9.40 -6.64 -13.21
C ALA A 321 -9.12 -5.86 -14.52
N MET A 322 -7.87 -5.47 -14.75
CA MET A 322 -7.44 -4.83 -16.01
C MET A 322 -7.07 -5.82 -17.12
N LEU A 323 -7.05 -7.13 -16.84
CA LEU A 323 -6.81 -8.18 -17.84
C LEU A 323 -8.11 -8.45 -18.64
N ASP A 324 -7.98 -9.15 -19.77
CA ASP A 324 -9.13 -9.62 -20.53
C ASP A 324 -9.93 -10.69 -19.75
N ASP A 325 -11.19 -10.92 -20.18
CA ASP A 325 -12.12 -11.76 -19.48
C ASP A 325 -11.65 -13.23 -19.44
N GLU A 326 -11.09 -13.72 -20.53
CA GLU A 326 -10.57 -15.08 -20.65
C GLU A 326 -9.37 -15.30 -19.70
N ALA A 327 -8.45 -14.36 -19.59
CA ALA A 327 -7.33 -14.44 -18.67
C ALA A 327 -7.81 -14.45 -17.21
N GLN A 328 -8.85 -13.70 -16.90
CA GLN A 328 -9.44 -13.66 -15.56
C GLN A 328 -10.18 -14.97 -15.22
N GLU A 329 -10.89 -15.57 -16.18
CA GLU A 329 -11.52 -16.89 -16.01
C GLU A 329 -10.48 -17.98 -15.79
N ASP A 330 -9.38 -17.95 -16.54
CA ASP A 330 -8.27 -18.90 -16.38
C ASP A 330 -7.60 -18.77 -15.00
N LEU A 331 -7.44 -17.54 -14.49
CA LEU A 331 -6.95 -17.28 -13.14
C LEU A 331 -7.84 -17.91 -12.06
N ARG A 332 -9.15 -17.71 -12.15
CA ARG A 332 -10.15 -18.22 -11.20
C ARG A 332 -10.27 -19.73 -11.27
N ALA A 333 -10.10 -20.30 -12.45
CA ALA A 333 -10.10 -21.75 -12.65
C ALA A 333 -8.77 -22.41 -12.26
N TYR A 334 -7.83 -21.65 -11.68
CA TYR A 334 -6.48 -22.10 -11.33
C TYR A 334 -5.72 -22.72 -12.50
N LYS A 335 -6.06 -22.33 -13.73
CA LYS A 335 -5.36 -22.77 -14.92
C LYS A 335 -3.98 -22.08 -15.04
N ASN A 336 -3.18 -22.56 -15.97
CA ASN A 336 -1.85 -22.00 -16.17
C ASN A 336 -1.94 -20.54 -16.64
N LEU A 337 -1.38 -19.63 -15.83
CA LEU A 337 -1.41 -18.18 -16.05
C LEU A 337 -0.49 -17.72 -17.21
N GLY A 338 0.29 -18.61 -17.80
CA GLY A 338 1.19 -18.30 -18.90
C GLY A 338 2.09 -17.11 -18.60
N VAL A 339 2.12 -16.14 -19.51
CA VAL A 339 2.94 -14.93 -19.45
C VAL A 339 2.56 -14.03 -18.25
N TYR A 340 1.29 -13.99 -17.85
CA TYR A 340 0.82 -13.14 -16.74
C TYR A 340 1.29 -13.62 -15.37
N LYS A 341 1.64 -14.91 -15.20
CA LYS A 341 2.06 -15.46 -13.91
C LYS A 341 3.25 -14.73 -13.31
N GLY A 342 4.28 -14.47 -14.12
CA GLY A 342 5.45 -13.71 -13.67
C GLY A 342 5.13 -12.25 -13.32
N ALA A 343 4.22 -11.61 -14.09
CA ALA A 343 3.79 -10.24 -13.83
C ALA A 343 3.01 -10.12 -12.52
N LEU A 344 2.08 -11.05 -12.27
CA LEU A 344 1.25 -11.06 -11.05
C LEU A 344 2.08 -11.30 -9.80
N TYR A 345 2.99 -12.29 -9.81
CA TYR A 345 3.84 -12.58 -8.65
C TYR A 345 4.84 -11.46 -8.35
N GLU A 346 5.36 -10.79 -9.37
CA GLU A 346 6.23 -9.62 -9.17
C GLU A 346 5.43 -8.41 -8.66
N ASN A 347 4.19 -8.20 -9.17
CA ASN A 347 3.32 -7.13 -8.68
C ASN A 347 2.95 -7.33 -7.20
N ILE A 348 2.53 -8.54 -6.81
CA ILE A 348 2.14 -8.80 -5.42
C ILE A 348 3.35 -8.74 -4.46
N ALA A 349 4.55 -9.08 -4.94
CA ALA A 349 5.76 -8.87 -4.16
C ALA A 349 6.07 -7.38 -3.98
N ALA A 350 5.94 -6.57 -5.03
CA ALA A 350 6.06 -5.11 -4.94
C ALA A 350 5.04 -4.51 -3.98
N GLU A 351 3.78 -4.95 -4.07
CA GLU A 351 2.70 -4.56 -3.16
C GLU A 351 3.02 -4.91 -1.71
N ALA A 352 3.43 -6.15 -1.43
CA ALA A 352 3.76 -6.61 -0.09
C ALA A 352 4.93 -5.82 0.51
N LEU A 353 6.00 -5.59 -0.25
CA LEU A 353 7.15 -4.79 0.17
C LEU A 353 6.75 -3.32 0.45
N LYS A 354 5.91 -2.73 -0.40
CA LYS A 354 5.42 -1.36 -0.20
C LYS A 354 4.56 -1.25 1.04
N LYS A 355 3.60 -2.15 1.25
CA LYS A 355 2.75 -2.22 2.45
C LYS A 355 3.57 -2.45 3.73
N ALA A 356 4.70 -3.16 3.63
CA ALA A 356 5.68 -3.26 4.71
C ALA A 356 6.52 -1.98 4.90
N GLY A 357 6.30 -0.92 4.12
CA GLY A 357 7.03 0.35 4.20
C GLY A 357 8.47 0.25 3.68
N CYS A 358 8.71 -0.54 2.63
CA CYS A 358 9.97 -0.58 1.90
C CYS A 358 9.94 0.39 0.71
N GLY A 359 11.06 1.04 0.42
CA GLY A 359 11.29 1.62 -0.90
C GLY A 359 11.50 0.51 -1.92
N LEU A 360 10.99 0.69 -3.14
CA LEU A 360 11.11 -0.32 -4.19
C LEU A 360 12.26 0.05 -5.12
N TYR A 361 13.21 -0.85 -5.24
CA TYR A 361 14.37 -0.72 -6.11
C TYR A 361 14.64 -2.05 -6.80
N TYR A 362 15.01 -2.00 -8.09
CA TYR A 362 15.46 -3.13 -8.86
C TYR A 362 16.84 -2.83 -9.45
N TYR A 363 17.51 -3.82 -10.02
CA TYR A 363 18.75 -3.60 -10.75
C TYR A 363 18.72 -4.33 -12.08
N LYS A 364 19.19 -3.65 -13.10
CA LYS A 364 19.46 -4.26 -14.40
C LYS A 364 20.75 -3.68 -14.95
N LYS A 365 21.74 -4.55 -15.15
CA LYS A 365 22.99 -4.16 -15.78
C LYS A 365 22.78 -4.01 -17.27
N ASP A 366 23.15 -2.85 -17.82
CA ASP A 366 23.12 -2.61 -19.27
C ASP A 366 24.01 -3.65 -19.99
N ASP A 367 23.57 -4.10 -21.16
CA ASP A 367 24.27 -5.10 -22.00
C ASP A 367 24.55 -6.46 -21.31
N SER A 368 23.73 -6.84 -20.35
CA SER A 368 23.86 -8.07 -19.58
C SER A 368 22.49 -8.71 -19.29
N THR A 369 22.52 -10.01 -18.98
CA THR A 369 21.37 -10.75 -18.47
C THR A 369 21.19 -10.59 -16.96
N LEU A 370 22.08 -9.85 -16.27
CA LEU A 370 22.01 -9.62 -14.84
C LEU A 370 20.88 -8.65 -14.53
N GLU A 371 19.82 -9.17 -13.97
CA GLU A 371 18.65 -8.42 -13.50
C GLU A 371 18.16 -9.02 -12.19
N GLU A 372 17.78 -8.16 -11.23
CA GLU A 372 17.16 -8.53 -9.96
C GLU A 372 15.89 -7.72 -9.74
N ASP A 373 14.85 -8.38 -9.26
CA ASP A 373 13.52 -7.80 -9.20
C ASP A 373 13.40 -6.74 -8.09
N PHE A 374 13.96 -7.01 -6.90
CA PHE A 374 13.89 -6.07 -5.76
C PHE A 374 15.16 -6.10 -4.93
N PHE A 375 15.36 -5.01 -4.18
CA PHE A 375 16.42 -4.90 -3.17
C PHE A 375 15.84 -4.44 -1.85
N MET A 376 16.23 -5.15 -0.80
CA MET A 376 15.97 -4.80 0.59
C MET A 376 17.31 -4.55 1.32
N ARG A 377 17.24 -4.20 2.59
CA ARG A 377 18.47 -4.05 3.39
C ARG A 377 18.28 -4.55 4.81
N THR A 378 19.38 -5.03 5.40
CA THR A 378 19.58 -5.09 6.85
C THR A 378 20.36 -3.84 7.31
N ALA A 379 20.89 -3.82 8.53
CA ALA A 379 21.79 -2.76 8.98
C ALA A 379 23.04 -2.68 8.07
N ASP A 380 23.64 -3.86 7.76
CA ASP A 380 24.96 -3.96 7.16
C ASP A 380 24.99 -4.56 5.73
N ASN A 381 23.86 -5.11 5.27
CA ASN A 381 23.84 -5.81 3.98
C ASN A 381 22.74 -5.28 3.08
N LEU A 382 23.07 -5.26 1.79
CA LEU A 382 22.12 -5.13 0.70
C LEU A 382 21.63 -6.54 0.32
N VAL A 383 20.31 -6.74 0.28
CA VAL A 383 19.69 -8.05 0.07
C VAL A 383 18.88 -8.04 -1.22
N PRO A 384 19.40 -8.64 -2.30
CA PRO A 384 18.62 -8.85 -3.52
C PRO A 384 17.49 -9.86 -3.27
N VAL A 385 16.33 -9.59 -3.85
CA VAL A 385 15.13 -10.43 -3.77
C VAL A 385 14.64 -10.74 -5.17
N GLU A 386 14.68 -12.01 -5.53
CA GLU A 386 14.23 -12.51 -6.83
C GLU A 386 12.91 -13.25 -6.71
N VAL A 387 11.92 -12.89 -7.55
CA VAL A 387 10.59 -13.52 -7.60
C VAL A 387 10.53 -14.45 -8.81
N LYS A 388 10.42 -15.75 -8.58
CA LYS A 388 10.41 -16.76 -9.66
C LYS A 388 9.07 -17.47 -9.77
N ALA A 389 8.49 -17.48 -10.95
CA ALA A 389 7.29 -18.28 -11.26
C ALA A 389 7.52 -19.80 -11.17
N THR A 390 8.77 -20.22 -11.30
CA THR A 390 9.19 -21.64 -11.21
C THR A 390 10.42 -21.76 -10.32
N ASN A 391 10.67 -22.94 -9.75
CA ASN A 391 11.82 -23.17 -8.85
C ASN A 391 13.16 -23.35 -9.60
N ASN A 392 13.41 -22.58 -10.65
CA ASN A 392 14.66 -22.61 -11.38
C ASN A 392 15.82 -21.96 -10.61
N MET A 393 17.06 -22.18 -11.08
CA MET A 393 18.26 -21.57 -10.50
C MET A 393 18.19 -20.03 -10.59
N ALA A 394 18.51 -19.36 -9.50
CA ALA A 394 18.63 -17.92 -9.38
C ALA A 394 20.03 -17.46 -9.84
N ARG A 395 20.27 -17.42 -11.14
CA ARG A 395 21.61 -17.12 -11.69
C ARG A 395 22.09 -15.72 -11.33
N SER A 396 21.21 -14.73 -11.40
CA SER A 396 21.52 -13.35 -11.06
C SER A 396 21.89 -13.20 -9.59
N LEU A 397 21.09 -13.79 -8.67
CA LEU A 397 21.41 -13.83 -7.23
C LEU A 397 22.80 -14.42 -6.98
N ASN A 398 23.09 -15.59 -7.56
CA ASN A 398 24.39 -16.24 -7.40
C ASN A 398 25.55 -15.37 -7.95
N THR A 399 25.32 -14.66 -9.06
CA THR A 399 26.32 -13.74 -9.61
C THR A 399 26.57 -12.56 -8.68
N LEU A 400 25.54 -11.97 -8.09
CA LEU A 400 25.68 -10.85 -7.14
C LEU A 400 26.37 -11.29 -5.85
N ILE A 401 25.97 -12.42 -5.28
CA ILE A 401 26.47 -12.91 -3.99
C ILE A 401 27.97 -13.31 -4.08
N ASN A 402 28.39 -13.90 -5.20
CA ASN A 402 29.73 -14.44 -5.35
C ASN A 402 30.73 -13.48 -6.04
N SER A 403 30.35 -12.24 -6.29
CA SER A 403 31.20 -11.26 -6.96
C SER A 403 31.74 -10.23 -5.97
N ASP A 404 33.05 -10.09 -5.90
CA ASP A 404 33.77 -9.06 -5.12
C ASP A 404 33.39 -7.63 -5.51
N LYS A 405 32.68 -7.45 -6.64
CA LYS A 405 32.19 -6.15 -7.10
C LYS A 405 31.04 -5.61 -6.27
N TYR A 406 30.35 -6.49 -5.51
CA TYR A 406 29.16 -6.14 -4.74
C TYR A 406 29.37 -6.48 -3.24
N PRO A 407 30.28 -5.78 -2.55
CA PRO A 407 30.73 -6.15 -1.22
C PRO A 407 29.63 -6.09 -0.15
N ASP A 408 28.58 -5.30 -0.41
CA ASP A 408 27.42 -5.17 0.49
C ASP A 408 26.45 -6.36 0.38
N ILE A 409 26.61 -7.24 -0.63
CA ILE A 409 25.73 -8.37 -0.89
C ILE A 409 26.40 -9.67 -0.43
N ARG A 410 25.94 -10.23 0.69
CA ARG A 410 26.46 -11.48 1.25
C ARG A 410 25.50 -12.66 1.11
N PHE A 411 24.24 -12.37 0.94
CA PHE A 411 23.18 -13.35 0.73
C PHE A 411 22.03 -12.72 -0.04
N GLY A 412 21.12 -13.56 -0.55
CA GLY A 412 19.92 -13.10 -1.25
C GLY A 412 18.71 -13.95 -0.92
N ILE A 413 17.55 -13.47 -1.30
CA ILE A 413 16.27 -14.13 -1.08
C ILE A 413 15.65 -14.49 -2.42
N LYS A 414 15.15 -15.72 -2.52
CA LYS A 414 14.35 -16.21 -3.64
C LYS A 414 12.93 -16.52 -3.16
N VAL A 415 11.93 -15.88 -3.77
CA VAL A 415 10.51 -16.10 -3.48
C VAL A 415 9.90 -16.95 -4.58
N VAL A 416 9.31 -18.09 -4.22
CA VAL A 416 8.84 -19.12 -5.17
C VAL A 416 7.59 -19.83 -4.67
N GLY A 417 6.98 -20.67 -5.51
CA GLY A 417 5.94 -21.61 -5.11
C GLY A 417 6.42 -22.85 -4.34
N GLY A 418 7.73 -22.95 -4.06
CA GLY A 418 8.33 -24.06 -3.30
C GLY A 418 8.42 -23.77 -1.82
N ASN A 419 8.85 -24.78 -1.04
CA ASN A 419 8.99 -24.69 0.40
C ASN A 419 10.28 -23.94 0.84
N ILE A 420 10.44 -23.69 2.14
CA ILE A 420 11.61 -23.06 2.74
C ILE A 420 12.87 -23.89 2.50
N GLY A 421 13.96 -23.19 2.20
CA GLY A 421 15.28 -23.78 2.05
C GLY A 421 16.39 -22.73 2.04
N CYS A 422 17.62 -23.17 2.14
CA CYS A 422 18.80 -22.34 1.98
C CYS A 422 19.88 -23.12 1.22
N ASN A 423 20.42 -22.53 0.18
CA ASN A 423 21.54 -23.11 -0.56
C ASN A 423 22.46 -22.00 -1.08
N ASN A 424 23.77 -22.11 -0.79
CA ASN A 424 24.79 -21.13 -1.23
C ASN A 424 24.42 -19.66 -0.91
N ASN A 425 23.99 -19.39 0.34
CA ASN A 425 23.54 -18.08 0.80
C ASN A 425 22.29 -17.52 0.07
N VAL A 426 21.56 -18.36 -0.65
CA VAL A 426 20.25 -18.03 -1.22
C VAL A 426 19.19 -18.65 -0.34
N TYR A 427 18.46 -17.81 0.38
CA TYR A 427 17.30 -18.19 1.20
C TYR A 427 16.08 -18.27 0.32
N THR A 428 15.39 -19.39 0.34
CA THR A 428 14.17 -19.61 -0.45
C THR A 428 12.96 -19.60 0.45
N PHE A 429 11.94 -18.82 0.08
CA PHE A 429 10.68 -18.72 0.82
C PHE A 429 9.48 -18.89 -0.12
N PRO A 430 8.37 -19.49 0.38
CA PRO A 430 7.09 -19.49 -0.34
C PRO A 430 6.57 -18.07 -0.57
N TYR A 431 5.79 -17.87 -1.63
CA TYR A 431 5.18 -16.57 -1.94
C TYR A 431 4.42 -15.96 -0.77
N PHE A 432 3.68 -16.77 -0.01
CA PHE A 432 2.90 -16.30 1.12
C PHE A 432 3.75 -15.77 2.29
N CYS A 433 5.08 -15.93 2.26
CA CYS A 433 5.99 -15.31 3.24
C CYS A 433 6.44 -13.90 2.84
N THR A 434 6.11 -13.41 1.64
CA THR A 434 6.66 -12.16 1.10
C THR A 434 6.35 -10.95 1.98
N PHE A 435 5.17 -10.89 2.60
CA PHE A 435 4.77 -9.78 3.47
C PHE A 435 5.56 -9.72 4.78
N LEU A 436 6.28 -10.78 5.15
CA LEU A 436 7.11 -10.87 6.35
C LEU A 436 8.61 -10.63 6.11
N LEU A 437 9.04 -10.48 4.85
CA LEU A 437 10.47 -10.36 4.52
C LEU A 437 11.18 -9.22 5.27
N LYS A 438 10.53 -8.07 5.43
CA LYS A 438 11.10 -6.94 6.19
C LYS A 438 11.33 -7.28 7.65
N GLU A 439 10.39 -7.99 8.25
CA GLU A 439 10.47 -8.39 9.65
C GLU A 439 11.49 -9.51 9.86
N TYR A 440 11.53 -10.47 8.94
CA TYR A 440 12.55 -11.50 8.90
C TYR A 440 13.95 -10.88 8.83
N LEU A 441 14.19 -9.92 7.94
CA LEU A 441 15.48 -9.25 7.81
C LEU A 441 15.88 -8.44 9.04
N ARG A 442 14.92 -7.89 9.80
CA ARG A 442 15.21 -7.22 11.08
C ARG A 442 15.76 -8.17 12.14
N SER A 443 15.53 -9.47 12.04
CA SER A 443 16.06 -10.47 12.96
C SER A 443 17.49 -10.90 12.64
N PHE A 444 18.03 -10.55 11.46
CA PHE A 444 19.41 -10.87 11.05
C PHE A 444 20.49 -10.03 11.71
N GLY A 445 20.15 -9.02 12.48
CA GLY A 445 21.09 -8.11 13.13
C GLY A 445 20.97 -8.08 14.65
N ARG A 446 20.32 -9.11 15.22
CA ARG A 446 20.19 -9.26 16.68
C ARG A 446 20.93 -10.48 17.19
#